data_372ba21438af60fba90d089720cae63c
#
_entry.id   372ba21438af60fba90d089720cae63c
#
_cell.length_a   1.000
_cell.length_b   1.000
_cell.length_c   1.000
_cell.angle_alpha   90.00
_cell.angle_beta   90.00
_cell.angle_gamma   90.00
#
_symmetry.space_group_name_H-M   'P 1'
#
loop_
_entity.id
_entity.type
_entity.pdbx_description
1 polymer ?
#
loop_
_entity_poly.entity_id
_entity_poly.type
_entity_poly.pdbx_seq_one_letter_code
_entity_poly.pdbx_strand_id
1 'polypeptide(L)'
;PVPETPQLRILHVDGDTFFASCEIAMDASLSGRPVWVGGGRKGDGIVIAANRLAKRFGIRTGTACFEARRLCPHGVLAKPHYDDYRRISRNMFRVMERYTPTLLPASIDEGFLDLTAMERYVWRKPSSSEYVNRLREEIERTVGIPVSAGLAGSMWAAKLATSAAKPGFCEILPGREREFLADRPLSELTGCGRRRERALAALGAHTFGDVARMPSMLLRKRFGIWGQQLWLFARGEWTEPVEVDVKDRTT
;
A
#
# COMPACT_ATOMS: atom_id res chain seq x y z
N PRO A 1 18.21 31.69 -12.95
CA PRO A 1 18.02 30.30 -12.60
C PRO A 1 16.52 30.04 -12.62
N VAL A 2 16.10 29.19 -13.56
CA VAL A 2 14.74 28.65 -13.59
C VAL A 2 14.58 27.90 -12.26
N PRO A 3 13.53 28.11 -11.45
CA PRO A 3 13.32 27.30 -10.27
C PRO A 3 13.18 25.85 -10.72
N GLU A 4 14.08 24.98 -10.28
CA GLU A 4 13.94 23.54 -10.51
C GLU A 4 12.56 23.13 -10.01
N THR A 5 11.78 22.50 -10.88
CA THR A 5 10.47 21.94 -10.50
C THR A 5 10.72 21.02 -9.31
N PRO A 6 10.07 21.22 -8.17
CA PRO A 6 10.31 20.39 -6.98
C PRO A 6 10.04 18.94 -7.34
N GLN A 7 10.99 18.08 -7.03
CA GLN A 7 10.87 16.65 -7.28
C GLN A 7 9.76 16.09 -6.39
N LEU A 8 8.81 15.37 -6.98
CA LEU A 8 7.68 14.79 -6.24
C LEU A 8 8.18 13.83 -5.16
N ARG A 9 7.57 13.92 -3.98
CA ARG A 9 7.84 13.05 -2.83
C ARG A 9 6.51 12.58 -2.27
N ILE A 10 6.10 11.39 -2.71
CA ILE A 10 4.82 10.79 -2.34
C ILE A 10 5.08 9.68 -1.33
N LEU A 11 4.44 9.79 -0.17
CA LEU A 11 4.42 8.75 0.85
C LEU A 11 3.12 7.97 0.74
N HIS A 12 3.21 6.67 0.57
CA HIS A 12 2.09 5.74 0.73
C HIS A 12 2.17 5.09 2.10
N VAL A 13 1.04 5.06 2.82
CA VAL A 13 0.89 4.43 4.13
C VAL A 13 -0.24 3.43 4.06
N ASP A 14 -0.03 2.22 4.60
CA ASP A 14 -0.96 1.09 4.53
C ASP A 14 -0.98 0.34 5.87
N GLY A 15 -2.17 0.13 6.42
CA GLY A 15 -2.40 -0.60 7.66
C GLY A 15 -2.04 -2.08 7.52
N ASP A 16 -1.12 -2.58 8.34
CA ASP A 16 -0.68 -3.97 8.27
C ASP A 16 -1.79 -4.92 8.72
N THR A 17 -2.28 -5.73 7.78
CA THR A 17 -3.39 -6.69 8.03
C THR A 17 -4.60 -6.05 8.72
N PHE A 18 -5.01 -4.88 8.24
CA PHE A 18 -5.83 -3.88 8.91
C PHE A 18 -6.99 -4.46 9.73
N PHE A 19 -7.90 -5.24 9.15
CA PHE A 19 -9.05 -5.76 9.92
C PHE A 19 -8.63 -6.68 11.07
N ALA A 20 -7.61 -7.53 10.88
CA ALA A 20 -7.11 -8.37 11.95
C ALA A 20 -6.38 -7.56 13.02
N SER A 21 -5.68 -6.49 12.64
CA SER A 21 -5.04 -5.56 13.56
C SER A 21 -6.08 -4.74 14.35
N CYS A 22 -7.20 -4.37 13.73
CA CYS A 22 -8.32 -3.73 14.42
C CYS A 22 -8.90 -4.62 15.51
N GLU A 23 -9.14 -5.91 15.24
CA GLU A 23 -9.63 -6.86 16.25
C GLU A 23 -8.65 -6.99 17.43
N ILE A 24 -7.34 -7.06 17.13
CA ILE A 24 -6.31 -7.13 18.18
C ILE A 24 -6.25 -5.82 18.99
N ALA A 25 -6.42 -4.67 18.35
CA ALA A 25 -6.44 -3.38 19.03
C ALA A 25 -7.67 -3.22 19.95
N MET A 26 -8.80 -3.85 19.61
CA MET A 26 -10.03 -3.84 20.41
C MET A 26 -10.03 -4.89 21.52
N ASP A 27 -9.34 -6.01 21.30
CA ASP A 27 -9.23 -7.11 22.28
C ASP A 27 -7.77 -7.56 22.42
N ALA A 28 -7.10 -7.06 23.45
CA ALA A 28 -5.71 -7.37 23.75
C ALA A 28 -5.44 -8.87 24.01
N SER A 29 -6.46 -9.67 24.33
CA SER A 29 -6.32 -11.13 24.51
C SER A 29 -5.98 -11.86 23.21
N LEU A 30 -6.17 -11.19 22.05
CA LEU A 30 -5.83 -11.68 20.71
C LEU A 30 -4.35 -11.44 20.36
N SER A 31 -3.65 -10.63 21.13
CA SER A 31 -2.23 -10.35 20.90
C SER A 31 -1.39 -11.62 20.96
N GLY A 32 -0.46 -11.75 20.01
CA GLY A 32 0.41 -12.94 19.93
C GLY A 32 -0.26 -14.23 19.45
N ARG A 33 -1.54 -14.19 19.05
CA ARG A 33 -2.29 -15.34 18.55
C ARG A 33 -2.49 -15.27 17.04
N PRO A 34 -2.60 -16.43 16.34
CA PRO A 34 -3.12 -16.46 14.98
C PRO A 34 -4.58 -15.98 14.97
N VAL A 35 -4.85 -14.87 14.26
CA VAL A 35 -6.19 -14.26 14.16
C VAL A 35 -6.53 -14.06 12.68
N TRP A 36 -7.74 -14.44 12.31
CA TRP A 36 -8.33 -14.10 11.03
C TRP A 36 -9.75 -13.60 11.21
N VAL A 37 -10.12 -12.66 10.38
CA VAL A 37 -11.45 -12.06 10.35
C VAL A 37 -12.24 -12.66 9.22
N GLY A 38 -13.48 -13.01 9.48
CA GLY A 38 -14.34 -13.59 8.45
C GLY A 38 -15.59 -14.23 9.05
N GLY A 39 -16.25 -15.05 8.26
CA GLY A 39 -17.43 -15.78 8.66
C GLY A 39 -18.69 -15.30 7.96
N GLY A 40 -19.65 -16.22 7.79
CA GLY A 40 -20.99 -16.00 7.31
C GLY A 40 -22.00 -16.27 8.44
N ARG A 41 -23.31 -16.15 8.12
CA ARG A 41 -24.39 -16.41 9.10
C ARG A 41 -24.31 -17.80 9.74
N LYS A 42 -23.78 -18.79 9.01
CA LYS A 42 -23.59 -20.19 9.44
C LYS A 42 -22.13 -20.55 9.72
N GLY A 43 -21.19 -19.58 9.75
CA GLY A 43 -19.75 -19.85 9.89
C GLY A 43 -19.09 -20.45 8.62
N ASP A 44 -19.79 -20.40 7.49
CA ASP A 44 -19.42 -20.95 6.19
C ASP A 44 -18.78 -19.92 5.23
N GLY A 45 -18.52 -18.71 5.71
CA GLY A 45 -17.93 -17.63 4.94
C GLY A 45 -16.44 -17.79 4.67
N ILE A 46 -15.86 -16.76 4.07
CA ILE A 46 -14.43 -16.69 3.74
C ILE A 46 -13.68 -15.78 4.71
N VAL A 47 -12.38 -15.99 4.79
CA VAL A 47 -11.44 -15.08 5.45
C VAL A 47 -11.33 -13.78 4.62
N ILE A 48 -11.57 -12.64 5.26
CA ILE A 48 -11.41 -11.31 4.65
C ILE A 48 -10.06 -10.69 5.01
N ALA A 49 -9.51 -11.03 6.18
CA ALA A 49 -8.15 -10.64 6.59
C ALA A 49 -7.57 -11.69 7.55
N ALA A 50 -6.25 -11.81 7.55
CA ALA A 50 -5.52 -12.68 8.47
C ALA A 50 -4.24 -11.99 8.92
N ASN A 51 -3.93 -12.05 10.22
CA ASN A 51 -2.69 -11.53 10.74
C ASN A 51 -1.49 -12.37 10.27
N ARG A 52 -0.27 -11.90 10.55
CA ARG A 52 0.96 -12.57 10.09
C ARG A 52 1.11 -13.98 10.68
N LEU A 53 0.66 -14.17 11.91
CA LEU A 53 0.71 -15.49 12.56
C LEU A 53 -0.22 -16.48 11.86
N ALA A 54 -1.46 -16.10 11.55
CA ALA A 54 -2.40 -16.92 10.80
C ALA A 54 -1.89 -17.22 9.37
N LYS A 55 -1.24 -16.21 8.72
CA LYS A 55 -0.64 -16.40 7.39
C LYS A 55 0.47 -17.45 7.34
N ARG A 56 1.19 -17.71 8.46
CA ARG A 56 2.20 -18.79 8.56
C ARG A 56 1.59 -20.18 8.42
N PHE A 57 0.32 -20.35 8.77
CA PHE A 57 -0.44 -21.59 8.59
C PHE A 57 -1.10 -21.69 7.21
N GLY A 58 -0.80 -20.79 6.27
CA GLY A 58 -1.39 -20.80 4.93
C GLY A 58 -2.72 -20.08 4.82
N ILE A 59 -3.26 -19.52 5.92
CA ILE A 59 -4.54 -18.77 5.92
C ILE A 59 -4.36 -17.46 5.16
N ARG A 60 -5.17 -17.23 4.13
CA ARG A 60 -5.14 -16.05 3.25
C ARG A 60 -6.56 -15.50 3.07
N THR A 61 -6.66 -14.26 2.63
CA THR A 61 -7.94 -13.70 2.13
C THR A 61 -8.50 -14.62 1.05
N GLY A 62 -9.78 -14.97 1.17
CA GLY A 62 -10.46 -15.93 0.30
C GLY A 62 -10.44 -17.38 0.78
N THR A 63 -9.60 -17.75 1.77
CA THR A 63 -9.64 -19.09 2.39
C THR A 63 -10.99 -19.30 3.05
N ALA A 64 -11.61 -20.48 2.86
CA ALA A 64 -12.85 -20.81 3.56
C ALA A 64 -12.62 -20.88 5.08
N CYS A 65 -13.54 -20.35 5.89
CA CYS A 65 -13.36 -20.31 7.34
C CYS A 65 -13.25 -21.70 7.99
N PHE A 66 -13.92 -22.71 7.44
CA PHE A 66 -13.77 -24.09 7.92
C PHE A 66 -12.37 -24.66 7.63
N GLU A 67 -11.80 -24.30 6.46
CA GLU A 67 -10.44 -24.68 6.08
C GLU A 67 -9.41 -23.97 6.98
N ALA A 68 -9.60 -22.67 7.24
CA ALA A 68 -8.74 -21.90 8.14
C ALA A 68 -8.69 -22.53 9.55
N ARG A 69 -9.83 -22.99 10.08
CA ARG A 69 -9.90 -23.70 11.36
C ARG A 69 -9.13 -25.04 11.32
N ARG A 70 -9.18 -25.74 10.20
CA ARG A 70 -8.43 -27.00 10.03
C ARG A 70 -6.93 -26.74 9.94
N LEU A 71 -6.50 -25.67 9.24
CA LEU A 71 -5.09 -25.28 9.12
C LEU A 71 -4.50 -24.80 10.46
N CYS A 72 -5.30 -24.12 11.29
CA CYS A 72 -4.86 -23.58 12.57
C CYS A 72 -5.95 -23.75 13.64
N PRO A 73 -6.10 -24.96 14.26
CA PRO A 73 -7.17 -25.26 15.22
C PRO A 73 -7.13 -24.37 16.49
N HIS A 74 -5.97 -23.88 16.89
CA HIS A 74 -5.76 -23.01 18.05
C HIS A 74 -5.87 -21.51 17.75
N GLY A 75 -6.05 -21.17 16.48
CA GLY A 75 -6.25 -19.78 16.06
C GLY A 75 -7.65 -19.26 16.33
N VAL A 76 -7.83 -17.97 16.16
CA VAL A 76 -9.09 -17.27 16.48
C VAL A 76 -9.74 -16.76 15.20
N LEU A 77 -11.00 -17.13 15.01
CA LEU A 77 -11.87 -16.51 14.01
C LEU A 77 -12.64 -15.37 14.70
N ALA A 78 -12.34 -14.12 14.33
CA ALA A 78 -13.08 -12.95 14.74
C ALA A 78 -14.19 -12.62 13.72
N LYS A 79 -15.35 -12.19 14.21
CA LYS A 79 -16.40 -11.63 13.35
C LYS A 79 -16.03 -10.19 12.98
N PRO A 80 -16.34 -9.72 11.75
CA PRO A 80 -15.99 -8.37 11.36
C PRO A 80 -16.86 -7.31 12.09
N HIS A 81 -16.20 -6.27 12.62
CA HIS A 81 -16.81 -5.10 13.25
C HIS A 81 -16.59 -3.85 12.38
N TYR A 82 -17.29 -3.77 11.25
CA TYR A 82 -17.06 -2.74 10.23
C TYR A 82 -17.23 -1.29 10.72
N ASP A 83 -18.10 -1.03 11.70
CA ASP A 83 -18.29 0.31 12.28
C ASP A 83 -17.04 0.73 13.07
N ASP A 84 -16.47 -0.18 13.83
CA ASP A 84 -15.22 0.05 14.53
C ASP A 84 -14.04 0.23 13.56
N TYR A 85 -13.98 -0.57 12.49
CA TYR A 85 -12.96 -0.41 11.46
C TYR A 85 -13.02 0.98 10.83
N ARG A 86 -14.22 1.48 10.50
CA ARG A 86 -14.40 2.85 9.98
C ARG A 86 -13.98 3.91 11.00
N ARG A 87 -14.26 3.70 12.28
CA ARG A 87 -13.86 4.62 13.37
C ARG A 87 -12.34 4.65 13.52
N ILE A 88 -11.68 3.50 13.54
CA ILE A 88 -10.22 3.36 13.62
C ILE A 88 -9.56 4.00 12.39
N SER A 89 -10.07 3.70 11.20
CA SER A 89 -9.62 4.30 9.94
C SER A 89 -9.66 5.83 9.97
N ARG A 90 -10.80 6.42 10.35
CA ARG A 90 -10.90 7.89 10.49
C ARG A 90 -9.87 8.48 11.44
N ASN A 91 -9.59 7.81 12.55
CA ASN A 91 -8.59 8.27 13.51
C ASN A 91 -7.16 8.13 12.95
N MET A 92 -6.89 7.06 12.19
CA MET A 92 -5.62 6.88 11.47
C MET A 92 -5.41 8.02 10.46
N PHE A 93 -6.39 8.34 9.63
CA PHE A 93 -6.30 9.44 8.68
C PHE A 93 -6.14 10.81 9.36
N ARG A 94 -6.81 11.06 10.50
CA ARG A 94 -6.58 12.29 11.29
C ARG A 94 -5.14 12.43 11.79
N VAL A 95 -4.45 11.33 12.07
CA VAL A 95 -3.01 11.38 12.36
C VAL A 95 -2.25 11.77 11.11
N MET A 96 -2.53 11.14 9.96
CA MET A 96 -1.86 11.43 8.69
C MET A 96 -2.03 12.89 8.25
N GLU A 97 -3.23 13.48 8.44
CA GLU A 97 -3.53 14.89 8.10
C GLU A 97 -2.61 15.90 8.82
N ARG A 98 -2.02 15.53 9.95
CA ARG A 98 -1.07 16.39 10.67
C ARG A 98 0.32 16.42 10.03
N TYR A 99 0.59 15.46 9.15
CA TYR A 99 1.90 15.29 8.50
C TYR A 99 1.97 15.84 7.08
N THR A 100 0.84 16.24 6.50
CA THR A 100 0.79 16.83 5.17
C THR A 100 -0.48 17.64 4.98
N PRO A 101 -0.42 18.75 4.22
CA PRO A 101 -1.62 19.46 3.79
C PRO A 101 -2.39 18.72 2.69
N THR A 102 -1.77 17.77 2.01
CA THR A 102 -2.35 17.05 0.87
C THR A 102 -2.35 15.55 1.15
N LEU A 103 -3.51 15.03 1.55
CA LEU A 103 -3.75 13.61 1.82
C LEU A 103 -4.86 13.10 0.90
N LEU A 104 -4.60 11.99 0.19
CA LEU A 104 -5.56 11.26 -0.61
C LEU A 104 -5.82 9.89 0.03
N PRO A 105 -6.95 9.68 0.71
CA PRO A 105 -7.39 8.34 1.11
C PRO A 105 -7.65 7.48 -0.13
N ALA A 106 -7.03 6.31 -0.22
CA ALA A 106 -7.22 5.39 -1.33
C ALA A 106 -8.15 4.22 -0.98
N SER A 107 -8.18 3.83 0.30
CA SER A 107 -9.10 2.83 0.85
C SER A 107 -9.34 3.09 2.35
N ILE A 108 -9.98 2.15 3.04
CA ILE A 108 -10.19 2.21 4.49
C ILE A 108 -8.89 2.14 5.31
N ASP A 109 -7.82 1.57 4.74
CA ASP A 109 -6.57 1.26 5.42
C ASP A 109 -5.32 1.84 4.75
N GLU A 110 -5.45 2.52 3.62
CA GLU A 110 -4.32 3.09 2.90
C GLU A 110 -4.59 4.49 2.35
N GLY A 111 -3.53 5.30 2.27
CA GLY A 111 -3.59 6.64 1.70
C GLY A 111 -2.25 7.14 1.22
N PHE A 112 -2.29 8.19 0.40
CA PHE A 112 -1.13 8.88 -0.14
C PHE A 112 -1.00 10.27 0.46
N LEU A 113 0.21 10.61 0.89
CA LEU A 113 0.58 11.91 1.45
C LEU A 113 1.56 12.58 0.49
N ASP A 114 1.26 13.78 0.04
CA ASP A 114 2.24 14.58 -0.70
C ASP A 114 3.16 15.30 0.28
N LEU A 115 4.43 14.92 0.26
CA LEU A 115 5.49 15.52 1.08
C LEU A 115 6.43 16.42 0.28
N THR A 116 6.13 16.70 -0.99
CA THR A 116 6.99 17.49 -1.90
C THR A 116 7.29 18.87 -1.34
N ALA A 117 6.29 19.58 -0.84
CA ALA A 117 6.47 20.91 -0.24
C ALA A 117 7.16 20.82 1.15
N MET A 118 7.12 19.66 1.79
CA MET A 118 7.67 19.47 3.13
C MET A 118 9.18 19.28 3.13
N GLU A 119 9.78 18.92 1.98
CA GLU A 119 11.21 18.64 1.86
C GLU A 119 12.10 19.80 2.32
N ARG A 120 11.70 21.05 2.03
CA ARG A 120 12.45 22.25 2.45
C ARG A 120 12.34 22.56 3.94
N TYR A 121 11.23 22.16 4.58
CA TYR A 121 10.91 22.52 5.96
C TYR A 121 11.18 21.40 6.96
N VAL A 122 11.06 20.15 6.53
CA VAL A 122 11.08 18.99 7.42
C VAL A 122 12.40 18.23 7.37
N TRP A 123 13.11 18.20 6.21
CA TRP A 123 14.22 17.28 6.00
C TRP A 123 15.62 17.88 6.18
N ARG A 124 15.72 19.12 6.63
CA ARG A 124 17.01 19.60 7.12
C ARG A 124 17.42 18.95 8.45
N LYS A 125 16.46 18.53 9.26
CA LYS A 125 16.50 17.65 10.46
C LYS A 125 15.06 17.54 11.00
N PRO A 126 14.41 16.42 11.09
CA PRO A 126 14.88 15.05 10.91
C PRO A 126 15.01 14.60 9.44
N SER A 127 15.65 13.44 9.19
CA SER A 127 15.68 12.77 7.88
C SER A 127 14.27 12.30 7.47
N SER A 128 14.08 11.97 6.18
CA SER A 128 12.81 11.37 5.68
C SER A 128 12.43 10.14 6.48
N SER A 129 13.40 9.29 6.79
CA SER A 129 13.20 8.07 7.58
C SER A 129 12.71 8.37 9.00
N GLU A 130 13.32 9.34 9.69
CA GLU A 130 12.87 9.74 11.03
C GLU A 130 11.45 10.34 11.01
N TYR A 131 11.15 11.15 9.99
CA TYR A 131 9.82 11.73 9.83
C TYR A 131 8.75 10.68 9.61
N VAL A 132 8.99 9.74 8.70
CA VAL A 132 8.05 8.65 8.40
C VAL A 132 7.92 7.70 9.59
N ASN A 133 9.00 7.38 10.29
CA ASN A 133 8.92 6.52 11.47
C ASN A 133 8.13 7.18 12.62
N ARG A 134 8.27 8.50 12.83
CA ARG A 134 7.41 9.22 13.78
C ARG A 134 5.93 9.10 13.43
N LEU A 135 5.57 9.26 12.14
CA LEU A 135 4.20 9.08 11.68
C LEU A 135 3.71 7.67 11.98
N ARG A 136 4.49 6.65 11.67
CA ARG A 136 4.13 5.24 11.90
C ARG A 136 3.92 4.95 13.39
N GLU A 137 4.85 5.37 14.23
CA GLU A 137 4.78 5.23 15.70
C GLU A 137 3.59 5.99 16.28
N GLU A 138 3.28 7.19 15.76
CA GLU A 138 2.13 7.97 16.21
C GLU A 138 0.81 7.31 15.84
N ILE A 139 0.69 6.75 14.63
CA ILE A 139 -0.48 5.96 14.23
C ILE A 139 -0.65 4.77 15.16
N GLU A 140 0.40 3.96 15.34
CA GLU A 140 0.33 2.76 16.18
C GLU A 140 -0.02 3.10 17.62
N ARG A 141 0.56 4.15 18.20
CA ARG A 141 0.23 4.62 19.54
C ARG A 141 -1.20 5.13 19.67
N THR A 142 -1.73 5.80 18.64
CA THR A 142 -3.05 6.46 18.68
C THR A 142 -4.20 5.50 18.42
N VAL A 143 -4.02 4.55 17.49
CA VAL A 143 -5.09 3.65 17.04
C VAL A 143 -4.79 2.17 17.25
N GLY A 144 -3.59 1.81 17.70
CA GLY A 144 -3.19 0.42 17.94
C GLY A 144 -2.91 -0.38 16.65
N ILE A 145 -2.81 0.29 15.49
CA ILE A 145 -2.62 -0.38 14.20
C ILE A 145 -1.19 -0.15 13.71
N PRO A 146 -0.38 -1.20 13.55
CA PRO A 146 0.90 -1.09 12.86
C PRO A 146 0.68 -0.76 11.39
N VAL A 147 1.50 0.14 10.85
CA VAL A 147 1.44 0.54 9.44
C VAL A 147 2.79 0.37 8.77
N SER A 148 2.76 0.05 7.48
CA SER A 148 3.92 0.08 6.61
C SER A 148 3.85 1.28 5.68
N ALA A 149 5.01 1.77 5.24
CA ALA A 149 5.07 2.96 4.41
C ALA A 149 6.13 2.84 3.31
N GLY A 150 5.90 3.57 2.20
CA GLY A 150 6.84 3.68 1.10
C GLY A 150 6.90 5.11 0.58
N LEU A 151 8.09 5.66 0.42
CA LEU A 151 8.33 7.00 -0.09
C LEU A 151 9.02 6.95 -1.44
N ALA A 152 8.45 7.62 -2.45
CA ALA A 152 8.98 7.62 -3.81
C ALA A 152 8.53 8.84 -4.62
N GLY A 153 8.96 8.94 -5.88
CA GLY A 153 8.62 10.03 -6.81
C GLY A 153 7.25 9.90 -7.48
N SER A 154 6.47 8.84 -7.21
CA SER A 154 5.12 8.66 -7.75
C SER A 154 4.27 7.78 -6.85
N MET A 155 2.94 7.86 -6.98
CA MET A 155 2.01 7.00 -6.20
C MET A 155 2.24 5.51 -6.47
N TRP A 156 2.48 5.11 -7.71
CA TRP A 156 2.76 3.70 -8.06
C TRP A 156 4.04 3.19 -7.40
N ALA A 157 5.12 3.99 -7.47
CA ALA A 157 6.40 3.62 -6.86
C ALA A 157 6.31 3.59 -5.33
N ALA A 158 5.62 4.55 -4.71
CA ALA A 158 5.41 4.60 -3.27
C ALA A 158 4.64 3.36 -2.77
N LYS A 159 3.60 2.93 -3.49
CA LYS A 159 2.84 1.72 -3.15
C LYS A 159 3.68 0.45 -3.29
N LEU A 160 4.50 0.35 -4.34
CA LEU A 160 5.45 -0.77 -4.50
C LEU A 160 6.52 -0.78 -3.39
N ALA A 161 7.04 0.38 -3.02
CA ALA A 161 7.96 0.52 -1.90
C ALA A 161 7.34 0.05 -0.58
N THR A 162 6.07 0.44 -0.31
CA THR A 162 5.33 -0.06 0.86
C THR A 162 5.22 -1.58 0.85
N SER A 163 4.85 -2.17 -0.28
CA SER A 163 4.70 -3.64 -0.41
C SER A 163 6.02 -4.36 -0.16
N ALA A 164 7.14 -3.80 -0.63
CA ALA A 164 8.48 -4.34 -0.42
C ALA A 164 8.93 -4.23 1.05
N ALA A 165 8.46 -3.19 1.75
CA ALA A 165 8.86 -2.92 3.13
C ALA A 165 8.04 -3.69 4.17
N LYS A 166 6.88 -4.26 3.82
CA LYS A 166 5.95 -4.85 4.80
C LYS A 166 6.55 -5.98 5.63
N PRO A 167 6.66 -5.80 6.96
CA PRO A 167 6.34 -4.62 7.75
C PRO A 167 7.54 -3.67 7.80
N GLY A 168 7.30 -2.38 7.62
CA GLY A 168 8.37 -1.40 7.78
C GLY A 168 8.23 -0.18 6.89
N PHE A 169 9.38 0.39 6.55
CA PHE A 169 9.49 1.55 5.69
C PHE A 169 10.56 1.31 4.61
N CYS A 170 10.25 1.70 3.38
CA CYS A 170 11.18 1.73 2.26
C CYS A 170 11.12 3.08 1.57
N GLU A 171 12.27 3.66 1.30
CA GLU A 171 12.40 4.85 0.48
C GLU A 171 13.09 4.51 -0.84
N ILE A 172 12.48 4.92 -1.94
CA ILE A 172 13.11 4.96 -3.24
C ILE A 172 13.65 6.37 -3.43
N LEU A 173 14.96 6.50 -3.40
CA LEU A 173 15.61 7.80 -3.61
C LEU A 173 15.34 8.32 -5.01
N PRO A 174 15.23 9.63 -5.18
CA PRO A 174 15.05 10.26 -6.47
C PRO A 174 16.09 9.79 -7.51
N GLY A 175 15.62 9.41 -8.70
CA GLY A 175 16.45 8.87 -9.78
C GLY A 175 16.85 7.39 -9.64
N ARG A 176 16.44 6.71 -8.55
CA ARG A 176 16.71 5.28 -8.33
C ARG A 176 15.51 4.40 -8.64
N GLU A 177 14.40 4.98 -9.12
CA GLU A 177 13.15 4.25 -9.40
C GLU A 177 13.36 3.14 -10.42
N ARG A 178 14.09 3.42 -11.51
CA ARG A 178 14.38 2.45 -12.56
C ARG A 178 15.16 1.24 -12.02
N GLU A 179 16.15 1.48 -11.17
CA GLU A 179 16.95 0.43 -10.55
C GLU A 179 16.09 -0.42 -9.61
N PHE A 180 15.30 0.23 -8.76
CA PHE A 180 14.38 -0.45 -7.84
C PHE A 180 13.37 -1.34 -8.57
N LEU A 181 12.90 -0.91 -9.74
CA LEU A 181 11.87 -1.61 -10.52
C LEU A 181 12.42 -2.74 -11.38
N ALA A 182 13.69 -2.68 -11.80
CA ALA A 182 14.24 -3.47 -12.91
C ALA A 182 13.87 -4.96 -12.86
N ASP A 183 14.07 -5.61 -11.74
CA ASP A 183 13.88 -7.05 -11.58
C ASP A 183 12.53 -7.43 -10.95
N ARG A 184 11.68 -6.45 -10.67
CA ARG A 184 10.37 -6.70 -10.04
C ARG A 184 9.36 -7.21 -11.05
N PRO A 185 8.56 -8.20 -10.67
CA PRO A 185 7.51 -8.74 -11.54
C PRO A 185 6.37 -7.73 -11.74
N LEU A 186 5.83 -7.69 -12.94
CA LEU A 186 4.73 -6.79 -13.32
C LEU A 186 3.44 -7.03 -12.52
N SER A 187 3.27 -8.22 -11.94
CA SER A 187 2.14 -8.57 -11.07
C SER A 187 2.09 -7.77 -9.76
N GLU A 188 3.20 -7.18 -9.34
CA GLU A 188 3.23 -6.29 -8.16
C GLU A 188 2.53 -4.95 -8.40
N LEU A 189 2.36 -4.52 -9.67
CA LEU A 189 1.71 -3.26 -9.98
C LEU A 189 0.19 -3.35 -9.80
N THR A 190 -0.35 -2.51 -8.94
CA THR A 190 -1.81 -2.32 -8.85
C THR A 190 -2.38 -1.95 -10.22
N GLY A 191 -3.39 -2.70 -10.65
CA GLY A 191 -3.96 -2.55 -11.99
C GLY A 191 -3.32 -3.44 -13.08
N CYS A 192 -2.20 -4.12 -12.80
CA CYS A 192 -1.68 -5.18 -13.66
C CYS A 192 -2.25 -6.55 -13.25
N GLY A 193 -3.57 -6.74 -13.45
CA GLY A 193 -4.20 -8.02 -13.16
C GLY A 193 -3.80 -9.12 -14.16
N ARG A 194 -4.16 -10.37 -13.86
CA ARG A 194 -3.79 -11.59 -14.62
C ARG A 194 -3.94 -11.48 -16.15
N ARG A 195 -4.96 -10.73 -16.63
CA ARG A 195 -5.18 -10.53 -18.07
C ARG A 195 -4.08 -9.68 -18.70
N ARG A 196 -3.72 -8.56 -18.06
CA ARG A 196 -2.64 -7.67 -18.52
C ARG A 196 -1.28 -8.34 -18.39
N GLU A 197 -1.02 -9.02 -17.30
CA GLU A 197 0.20 -9.79 -17.06
C GLU A 197 0.42 -10.85 -18.14
N ARG A 198 -0.60 -11.67 -18.48
CA ARG A 198 -0.52 -12.64 -19.58
C ARG A 198 -0.27 -11.98 -20.93
N ALA A 199 -0.92 -10.85 -21.20
CA ALA A 199 -0.74 -10.14 -22.47
C ALA A 199 0.66 -9.52 -22.59
N LEU A 200 1.27 -9.06 -21.49
CA LEU A 200 2.66 -8.58 -21.45
C LEU A 200 3.65 -9.74 -21.58
N ALA A 201 3.40 -10.86 -20.89
CA ALA A 201 4.22 -12.06 -21.00
C ALA A 201 4.24 -12.62 -22.44
N ALA A 202 3.12 -12.55 -23.16
CA ALA A 202 3.06 -12.93 -24.58
C ALA A 202 3.91 -12.01 -25.49
N LEU A 203 4.29 -10.83 -25.02
CA LEU A 203 5.23 -9.91 -25.66
C LEU A 203 6.68 -10.07 -25.15
N GLY A 204 6.93 -11.04 -24.25
CA GLY A 204 8.23 -11.28 -23.64
C GLY A 204 8.54 -10.38 -22.45
N ALA A 205 7.53 -9.68 -21.85
CA ALA A 205 7.73 -8.83 -20.69
C ALA A 205 7.18 -9.50 -19.41
N HIS A 206 8.06 -9.77 -18.45
CA HIS A 206 7.76 -10.35 -17.14
C HIS A 206 8.08 -9.39 -16.00
N THR A 207 9.07 -8.51 -16.21
CA THR A 207 9.53 -7.51 -15.23
C THR A 207 9.34 -6.10 -15.76
N PHE A 208 9.44 -5.11 -14.86
CA PHE A 208 9.45 -3.71 -15.27
C PHE A 208 10.68 -3.38 -16.16
N GLY A 209 11.83 -4.05 -15.89
CA GLY A 209 13.01 -3.90 -16.73
C GLY A 209 12.78 -4.38 -18.18
N ASP A 210 11.98 -5.44 -18.37
CA ASP A 210 11.59 -5.87 -19.72
C ASP A 210 10.75 -4.77 -20.41
N VAL A 211 9.75 -4.25 -19.72
CA VAL A 211 8.89 -3.17 -20.24
C VAL A 211 9.70 -1.93 -20.58
N ALA A 212 10.67 -1.55 -19.75
CA ALA A 212 11.53 -0.37 -19.99
C ALA A 212 12.35 -0.47 -21.28
N ARG A 213 12.67 -1.69 -21.73
CA ARG A 213 13.41 -1.97 -22.97
C ARG A 213 12.52 -2.07 -24.22
N MET A 214 11.20 -2.18 -24.05
CA MET A 214 10.26 -2.30 -25.18
C MET A 214 10.04 -0.96 -25.88
N PRO A 215 9.69 -0.98 -27.18
CA PRO A 215 9.23 0.22 -27.87
C PRO A 215 7.92 0.74 -27.25
N SER A 216 7.89 2.01 -26.83
CA SER A 216 6.70 2.64 -26.24
C SER A 216 5.47 2.57 -27.15
N MET A 217 5.65 2.70 -28.47
CA MET A 217 4.59 2.58 -29.48
C MET A 217 3.90 1.22 -29.45
N LEU A 218 4.64 0.12 -29.22
CA LEU A 218 4.07 -1.23 -29.11
C LEU A 218 3.13 -1.32 -27.91
N LEU A 219 3.58 -0.81 -26.75
CA LEU A 219 2.79 -0.82 -25.52
C LEU A 219 1.56 0.07 -25.63
N ARG A 220 1.72 1.27 -26.23
CA ARG A 220 0.59 2.17 -26.48
C ARG A 220 -0.44 1.57 -27.43
N LYS A 221 0.00 0.92 -28.51
CA LYS A 221 -0.89 0.24 -29.47
C LYS A 221 -1.67 -0.90 -28.82
N ARG A 222 -1.03 -1.67 -27.94
CA ARG A 222 -1.62 -2.87 -27.33
C ARG A 222 -2.48 -2.59 -26.11
N PHE A 223 -2.08 -1.59 -25.29
CA PHE A 223 -2.67 -1.31 -23.97
C PHE A 223 -3.19 0.12 -23.81
N GLY A 224 -3.14 0.94 -24.87
CA GLY A 224 -3.59 2.34 -24.85
C GLY A 224 -2.72 3.24 -23.95
N ILE A 225 -3.37 4.22 -23.32
CA ILE A 225 -2.72 5.17 -22.42
C ILE A 225 -2.04 4.45 -21.25
N TRP A 226 -2.66 3.44 -20.67
CA TRP A 226 -2.07 2.64 -19.59
C TRP A 226 -0.73 2.00 -19.99
N GLY A 227 -0.60 1.52 -21.22
CA GLY A 227 0.67 0.96 -21.72
C GLY A 227 1.78 2.00 -21.84
N GLN A 228 1.44 3.23 -22.21
CA GLN A 228 2.39 4.35 -22.23
C GLN A 228 2.80 4.75 -20.81
N GLN A 229 1.85 4.84 -19.88
CA GLN A 229 2.11 5.12 -18.46
C GLN A 229 3.02 4.05 -17.85
N LEU A 230 2.72 2.76 -18.09
CA LEU A 230 3.55 1.65 -17.63
C LEU A 230 4.99 1.75 -18.16
N TRP A 231 5.17 2.14 -19.42
CA TRP A 231 6.49 2.31 -20.02
C TRP A 231 7.29 3.44 -19.35
N LEU A 232 6.67 4.60 -19.16
CA LEU A 232 7.29 5.73 -18.43
C LEU A 232 7.61 5.33 -16.99
N PHE A 233 6.68 4.64 -16.32
CA PHE A 233 6.88 4.16 -14.96
C PHE A 233 8.06 3.20 -14.83
N ALA A 234 8.14 2.21 -15.73
CA ALA A 234 9.24 1.23 -15.75
C ALA A 234 10.63 1.87 -15.97
N ARG A 235 10.66 3.05 -16.57
CA ARG A 235 11.87 3.86 -16.77
C ARG A 235 12.19 4.83 -15.64
N GLY A 236 11.29 4.93 -14.65
CA GLY A 236 11.39 5.93 -13.56
C GLY A 236 11.05 7.35 -14.01
N GLU A 237 10.38 7.51 -15.13
CA GLU A 237 10.02 8.80 -15.75
C GLU A 237 8.55 9.19 -15.51
N TRP A 238 7.77 8.30 -14.85
CA TRP A 238 6.37 8.56 -14.54
C TRP A 238 6.23 9.38 -13.26
N THR A 239 5.58 10.53 -13.40
CA THR A 239 5.24 11.41 -12.28
C THR A 239 3.73 11.67 -12.29
N GLU A 240 3.09 11.48 -11.16
CA GLU A 240 1.66 11.75 -10.98
C GLU A 240 1.48 12.46 -9.63
N PRO A 241 1.04 13.73 -9.64
CA PRO A 241 0.80 14.45 -8.39
C PRO A 241 -0.38 13.81 -7.64
N VAL A 242 -0.41 13.99 -6.32
CA VAL A 242 -1.56 13.62 -5.49
C VAL A 242 -2.63 14.70 -5.69
N GLU A 243 -3.64 14.38 -6.50
CA GLU A 243 -4.79 15.28 -6.71
C GLU A 243 -5.91 14.89 -5.74
N VAL A 244 -6.32 15.84 -4.90
CA VAL A 244 -7.48 15.69 -4.03
C VAL A 244 -8.66 16.35 -4.72
N ASP A 245 -9.63 15.58 -5.19
CA ASP A 245 -10.87 16.13 -5.71
C ASP A 245 -11.64 16.82 -4.58
N VAL A 246 -11.78 18.14 -4.67
CA VAL A 246 -12.40 18.98 -3.62
C VAL A 246 -13.90 18.64 -3.42
N LYS A 247 -14.50 17.84 -4.31
CA LYS A 247 -15.92 17.47 -4.26
C LYS A 247 -16.28 16.46 -3.18
N ASP A 248 -15.32 15.69 -2.64
CA ASP A 248 -15.59 14.64 -1.64
C ASP A 248 -15.52 15.12 -0.17
N ARG A 249 -15.38 16.43 0.09
CA ARG A 249 -15.36 16.98 1.47
C ARG A 249 -16.74 17.31 2.06
N THR A 250 -17.83 16.97 1.36
CA THR A 250 -19.21 17.28 1.79
C THR A 250 -20.09 16.02 1.86
N THR A 251 -19.71 15.05 2.68
CA THR A 251 -20.64 14.03 3.21
C THR A 251 -20.17 13.56 4.57
#